data_d481775c447826d1186ab856b038d885
#
_entry.id   d481775c447826d1186ab856b038d885
#
_cell.length_a   1.000
_cell.length_b   1.000
_cell.length_c   1.000
_cell.angle_alpha   90.00
_cell.angle_beta   90.00
_cell.angle_gamma   90.00
#
_symmetry.space_group_name_H-M   'P 1'
#
loop_
_entity.id
_entity.type
_entity.pdbx_description
1 polymer ?
#
loop_
_entity_poly.entity_id
_entity_poly.type
_entity_poly.pdbx_seq_one_letter_code
_entity_poly.pdbx_strand_id
1 'polypeptide(L)'
;MGKVALKVAYIGTDFYGFQRQPNRRTVEEELLKAFKKAKLMVDPKKSEYFIAGRTDRGVHALGNVVSFVPNSKVIINQLNDYLPNEIKILGITEVPDDFKPRFAESRFYRYVLVDEPFCDGGVDLYKMIEASKIFIGTHNFHNFSKRNQRTPTRTVSDIKIIKRPGLILVD
;
A
#
# COMPACT_ATOMS: atom_id res chain seq x y z
N MET A 1 -3.37 26.19 5.94
CA MET A 1 -2.47 25.13 6.45
C MET A 1 -1.77 24.50 5.27
N GLY A 2 -0.49 24.13 5.44
CA GLY A 2 0.27 23.46 4.39
C GLY A 2 -0.22 22.01 4.17
N LYS A 3 0.17 21.44 3.05
CA LYS A 3 -0.13 20.05 2.71
C LYS A 3 0.60 19.10 3.67
N VAL A 4 -0.06 18.02 4.06
CA VAL A 4 0.51 16.98 4.92
C VAL A 4 0.50 15.62 4.23
N ALA A 5 1.46 14.78 4.60
CA ALA A 5 1.49 13.37 4.25
C ALA A 5 1.35 12.53 5.52
N LEU A 6 0.48 11.53 5.48
CA LEU A 6 0.27 10.56 6.56
C LEU A 6 0.80 9.20 6.12
N LYS A 7 1.58 8.55 7.02
CA LYS A 7 1.95 7.15 6.88
C LYS A 7 0.86 6.28 7.49
N VAL A 8 0.28 5.40 6.69
CA VAL A 8 -0.88 4.57 7.04
C VAL A 8 -0.49 3.09 7.00
N ALA A 9 -0.72 2.38 8.10
CA ALA A 9 -0.67 0.92 8.15
C ALA A 9 -2.07 0.34 8.22
N TYR A 10 -2.27 -0.84 7.64
CA TYR A 10 -3.54 -1.55 7.75
C TYR A 10 -3.41 -3.06 7.55
N ILE A 11 -4.27 -3.81 8.25
CA ILE A 11 -4.52 -5.23 8.05
C ILE A 11 -5.67 -5.32 7.05
N GLY A 12 -5.37 -5.77 5.82
CA GLY A 12 -6.31 -5.71 4.69
C GLY A 12 -7.33 -6.85 4.62
N THR A 13 -7.28 -7.84 5.51
CA THR A 13 -8.07 -9.09 5.46
C THR A 13 -9.57 -8.83 5.21
N ASP A 14 -10.16 -7.89 5.96
CA ASP A 14 -11.58 -7.59 5.91
C ASP A 14 -11.95 -6.41 5.00
N PHE A 15 -11.00 -5.97 4.17
CA PHE A 15 -11.20 -4.88 3.23
C PHE A 15 -11.22 -5.37 1.78
N TYR A 16 -12.13 -4.79 0.99
CA TYR A 16 -12.19 -5.00 -0.46
C TYR A 16 -11.15 -4.15 -1.21
N GLY A 17 -9.92 -4.06 -0.64
CA GLY A 17 -8.82 -3.27 -1.12
C GLY A 17 -8.81 -1.85 -0.58
N PHE A 18 -7.88 -1.06 -1.09
CA PHE A 18 -7.70 0.31 -0.63
C PHE A 18 -8.78 1.25 -1.18
N GLN A 19 -8.97 1.27 -2.50
CA GLN A 19 -9.81 2.25 -3.18
C GLN A 19 -11.30 2.07 -2.88
N ARG A 20 -12.02 3.17 -2.64
CA ARG A 20 -13.47 3.17 -2.46
C ARG A 20 -14.21 2.48 -3.59
N GLN A 21 -15.20 1.67 -3.23
CA GLN A 21 -16.10 0.96 -4.13
C GLN A 21 -17.53 1.04 -3.57
N PRO A 22 -18.57 1.14 -4.41
CA PRO A 22 -19.96 1.11 -3.95
C PRO A 22 -20.23 -0.16 -3.14
N ASN A 23 -20.88 0.00 -1.99
CA ASN A 23 -21.33 -1.09 -1.12
C ASN A 23 -20.22 -2.07 -0.66
N ARG A 24 -18.98 -1.60 -0.57
CA ARG A 24 -17.85 -2.40 -0.10
C ARG A 24 -17.04 -1.64 0.95
N ARG A 25 -16.69 -2.31 2.04
CA ARG A 25 -15.78 -1.77 3.07
C ARG A 25 -14.36 -1.69 2.49
N THR A 26 -13.79 -0.50 2.45
CA THR A 26 -12.45 -0.25 1.89
C THR A 26 -11.62 0.63 2.82
N VAL A 27 -10.30 0.54 2.74
CA VAL A 27 -9.40 1.33 3.60
C VAL A 27 -9.60 2.83 3.37
N GLU A 28 -9.71 3.28 2.13
CA GLU A 28 -9.92 4.69 1.78
C GLU A 28 -11.25 5.22 2.34
N GLU A 29 -12.30 4.42 2.34
CA GLU A 29 -13.58 4.82 2.90
C GLU A 29 -13.48 5.11 4.39
N GLU A 30 -12.84 4.23 5.16
CA GLU A 30 -12.65 4.41 6.60
C GLU A 30 -11.76 5.62 6.92
N LEU A 31 -10.68 5.83 6.14
CA LEU A 31 -9.85 7.03 6.27
C LEU A 31 -10.66 8.31 6.06
N LEU A 32 -11.47 8.37 5.00
CA LEU A 32 -12.26 9.56 4.70
C LEU A 32 -13.38 9.80 5.73
N LYS A 33 -13.97 8.74 6.29
CA LYS A 33 -14.91 8.85 7.43
C LYS A 33 -14.22 9.47 8.64
N ALA A 34 -13.01 9.00 8.98
CA ALA A 34 -12.22 9.53 10.10
C ALA A 34 -11.82 10.99 9.86
N PHE A 35 -11.35 11.34 8.66
CA PHE A 35 -10.99 12.72 8.32
C PHE A 35 -12.19 13.66 8.39
N LYS A 36 -13.37 13.23 7.93
CA LYS A 36 -14.61 13.99 8.06
C LYS A 36 -15.01 14.19 9.52
N LYS A 37 -14.94 13.13 10.35
CA LYS A 37 -15.26 13.18 11.77
C LYS A 37 -14.32 14.11 12.52
N ALA A 38 -13.03 14.14 12.16
CA ALA A 38 -12.02 15.04 12.68
C ALA A 38 -12.10 16.46 12.10
N LYS A 39 -13.05 16.75 11.19
CA LYS A 39 -13.21 18.03 10.49
C LYS A 39 -11.98 18.46 9.66
N LEU A 40 -11.14 17.50 9.28
CA LEU A 40 -9.92 17.74 8.51
C LEU A 40 -10.19 17.90 7.01
N MET A 41 -11.26 17.24 6.53
CA MET A 41 -11.58 17.19 5.11
C MET A 41 -13.10 16.98 4.93
N VAL A 42 -13.69 17.70 4.00
CA VAL A 42 -15.11 17.51 3.59
C VAL A 42 -15.16 16.89 2.21
N ASP A 43 -14.37 17.41 1.28
CA ASP A 43 -14.29 16.95 -0.12
C ASP A 43 -12.85 16.59 -0.47
N PRO A 44 -12.57 15.31 -0.81
CA PRO A 44 -11.23 14.88 -1.18
C PRO A 44 -10.62 15.63 -2.36
N LYS A 45 -11.43 16.07 -3.34
CA LYS A 45 -10.93 16.82 -4.49
C LYS A 45 -10.49 18.21 -4.10
N LYS A 46 -11.28 18.91 -3.29
CA LYS A 46 -10.96 20.27 -2.80
C LYS A 46 -9.77 20.28 -1.84
N SER A 47 -9.56 19.18 -1.12
CA SER A 47 -8.43 19.00 -0.19
C SER A 47 -7.20 18.41 -0.86
N GLU A 48 -7.16 18.30 -2.18
CA GLU A 48 -6.03 17.72 -2.94
C GLU A 48 -5.58 16.36 -2.39
N TYR A 49 -6.54 15.48 -2.12
CA TYR A 49 -6.26 14.16 -1.57
C TYR A 49 -5.62 13.23 -2.62
N PHE A 50 -4.42 12.75 -2.31
CA PHE A 50 -3.66 11.79 -3.13
C PHE A 50 -3.23 10.59 -2.32
N ILE A 51 -3.01 9.47 -3.01
CA ILE A 51 -2.56 8.20 -2.45
C ILE A 51 -1.31 7.70 -3.19
N ALA A 52 -0.39 7.05 -2.47
CA ALA A 52 0.83 6.48 -3.06
C ALA A 52 0.53 5.23 -3.87
N GLY A 53 -0.24 4.30 -3.32
CA GLY A 53 -0.56 3.05 -3.97
C GLY A 53 -1.92 2.50 -3.58
N ARG A 54 -2.57 1.84 -4.52
CA ARG A 54 -3.80 1.09 -4.30
C ARG A 54 -3.41 -0.36 -4.08
N THR A 55 -3.92 -0.95 -3.02
CA THR A 55 -3.77 -2.38 -2.75
C THR A 55 -5.06 -3.11 -3.13
N ASP A 56 -4.93 -4.34 -3.58
CA ASP A 56 -6.07 -5.21 -3.87
C ASP A 56 -6.71 -5.75 -2.59
N ARG A 57 -7.83 -6.48 -2.74
CA ARG A 57 -8.54 -7.10 -1.62
C ARG A 57 -7.61 -7.99 -0.80
N GLY A 58 -7.68 -7.87 0.52
CA GLY A 58 -6.92 -8.67 1.46
C GLY A 58 -5.46 -8.25 1.68
N VAL A 59 -4.91 -7.36 0.84
CA VAL A 59 -3.52 -6.93 0.93
C VAL A 59 -3.32 -5.98 2.11
N HIS A 60 -2.30 -6.25 2.93
CA HIS A 60 -1.87 -5.42 4.05
C HIS A 60 -0.93 -4.30 3.61
N ALA A 61 -0.71 -3.32 4.47
CA ALA A 61 0.36 -2.34 4.31
C ALA A 61 0.96 -1.94 5.66
N LEU A 62 2.29 -1.81 5.69
CA LEU A 62 3.02 -1.27 6.85
C LEU A 62 3.31 0.22 6.71
N GLY A 63 3.04 0.82 5.57
CA GLY A 63 3.40 2.22 5.33
C GLY A 63 2.95 2.75 3.99
N ASN A 64 1.66 2.60 3.66
CA ASN A 64 1.09 3.35 2.55
C ASN A 64 1.04 4.84 2.89
N VAL A 65 1.05 5.71 1.90
CA VAL A 65 1.06 7.16 2.11
C VAL A 65 -0.15 7.79 1.47
N VAL A 66 -0.81 8.67 2.22
CA VAL A 66 -1.83 9.59 1.71
C VAL A 66 -1.41 11.02 1.98
N SER A 67 -1.72 11.96 1.10
CA SER A 67 -1.45 13.38 1.31
C SER A 67 -2.69 14.21 1.01
N PHE A 68 -2.85 15.31 1.73
CA PHE A 68 -3.95 16.26 1.52
C PHE A 68 -3.67 17.60 2.21
N VAL A 69 -4.46 18.60 1.87
CA VAL A 69 -4.49 19.91 2.56
C VAL A 69 -5.58 19.85 3.63
N PRO A 70 -5.23 19.83 4.94
CA PRO A 70 -6.20 19.73 6.01
C PRO A 70 -6.85 21.09 6.33
N ASN A 71 -8.13 21.08 6.73
CA ASN A 71 -8.85 22.28 7.18
C ASN A 71 -8.44 22.74 8.61
N SER A 72 -7.84 21.86 9.39
CA SER A 72 -7.41 22.11 10.76
C SER A 72 -6.19 21.26 11.12
N LYS A 73 -5.58 21.51 12.30
CA LYS A 73 -4.42 20.74 12.77
C LYS A 73 -4.75 19.25 12.88
N VAL A 74 -3.91 18.43 12.30
CA VAL A 74 -4.02 16.97 12.36
C VAL A 74 -3.46 16.46 13.69
N ILE A 75 -4.27 15.70 14.43
CA ILE A 75 -3.89 15.04 15.68
C ILE A 75 -3.98 13.53 15.46
N ILE A 76 -2.83 12.85 15.44
CA ILE A 76 -2.74 11.41 15.08
C ILE A 76 -3.59 10.57 16.05
N ASN A 77 -3.49 10.79 17.36
CA ASN A 77 -4.24 10.01 18.36
C ASN A 77 -5.76 10.13 18.12
N GLN A 78 -6.26 11.34 17.87
CA GLN A 78 -7.67 11.56 17.55
C GLN A 78 -8.10 10.83 16.29
N LEU A 79 -7.25 10.82 15.24
CA LEU A 79 -7.55 10.06 14.03
C LEU A 79 -7.60 8.57 14.30
N ASN A 80 -6.64 8.05 15.07
CA ASN A 80 -6.59 6.64 15.42
C ASN A 80 -7.78 6.20 16.28
N ASP A 81 -8.37 7.10 17.08
CA ASP A 81 -9.60 6.83 17.85
C ASP A 81 -10.86 6.77 16.93
N TYR A 82 -10.80 7.41 15.77
CA TYR A 82 -11.90 7.39 14.79
C TYR A 82 -11.78 6.26 13.75
N LEU A 83 -10.59 5.67 13.64
CA LEU A 83 -10.31 4.57 12.73
C LEU A 83 -10.64 3.22 13.37
N PRO A 84 -11.02 2.21 12.57
CA PRO A 84 -11.13 0.84 13.07
C PRO A 84 -9.73 0.30 13.46
N ASN A 85 -9.70 -0.71 14.31
CA ASN A 85 -8.46 -1.26 14.88
C ASN A 85 -7.46 -1.75 13.81
N GLU A 86 -7.97 -2.15 12.66
CA GLU A 86 -7.19 -2.66 11.53
C GLU A 86 -6.44 -1.55 10.77
N ILE A 87 -6.75 -0.26 11.01
CA ILE A 87 -6.08 0.87 10.34
C ILE A 87 -5.44 1.77 11.38
N LYS A 88 -4.18 2.14 11.17
CA LYS A 88 -3.44 3.06 12.03
C LYS A 88 -2.68 4.10 11.22
N ILE A 89 -2.75 5.35 11.69
CA ILE A 89 -1.85 6.42 11.25
C ILE A 89 -0.59 6.30 12.11
N LEU A 90 0.55 6.05 11.45
CA LEU A 90 1.84 5.84 12.12
C LEU A 90 2.66 7.12 12.24
N GLY A 91 2.39 8.11 11.38
CA GLY A 91 3.15 9.36 11.37
C GLY A 91 2.56 10.39 10.42
N ILE A 92 2.98 11.62 10.63
CA ILE A 92 2.61 12.79 9.83
C ILE A 92 3.85 13.62 9.56
N THR A 93 3.91 14.22 8.39
CA THR A 93 4.91 15.24 8.03
C THR A 93 4.28 16.30 7.14
N GLU A 94 4.77 17.53 7.23
CA GLU A 94 4.47 18.57 6.25
C GLU A 94 5.24 18.28 4.96
N VAL A 95 4.60 18.57 3.82
CA VAL A 95 5.18 18.32 2.50
C VAL A 95 4.92 19.52 1.59
N PRO A 96 5.74 19.73 0.54
CA PRO A 96 5.50 20.76 -0.46
C PRO A 96 4.11 20.63 -1.11
N ASP A 97 3.55 21.74 -1.60
CA ASP A 97 2.20 21.77 -2.18
C ASP A 97 2.08 20.88 -3.43
N ASP A 98 3.16 20.75 -4.20
CA ASP A 98 3.23 19.88 -5.38
C ASP A 98 3.46 18.39 -5.07
N PHE A 99 3.66 18.04 -3.80
CA PHE A 99 3.91 16.66 -3.40
C PHE A 99 2.74 15.74 -3.78
N LYS A 100 3.08 14.69 -4.52
CA LYS A 100 2.14 13.62 -4.93
C LYS A 100 2.74 12.26 -4.62
N PRO A 101 2.28 11.56 -3.58
CA PRO A 101 2.88 10.29 -3.12
C PRO A 101 2.84 9.19 -4.18
N ARG A 102 2.00 9.30 -5.21
CA ARG A 102 1.97 8.37 -6.35
C ARG A 102 3.29 8.32 -7.14
N PHE A 103 4.11 9.37 -7.08
CA PHE A 103 5.40 9.48 -7.75
C PHE A 103 6.57 9.11 -6.82
N ALA A 104 6.35 8.21 -5.87
CA ALA A 104 7.41 7.67 -5.04
C ALA A 104 8.55 7.08 -5.89
N GLU A 105 9.79 7.34 -5.49
CA GLU A 105 11.00 6.84 -6.16
C GLU A 105 11.02 5.31 -6.19
N SER A 106 10.63 4.68 -5.08
CA SER A 106 10.55 3.22 -4.97
C SER A 106 9.35 2.77 -4.13
N ARG A 107 9.02 1.49 -4.25
CA ARG A 107 8.04 0.79 -3.41
C ARG A 107 8.62 -0.54 -2.99
N PHE A 108 8.51 -0.82 -1.71
CA PHE A 108 8.88 -2.11 -1.14
C PHE A 108 7.63 -2.97 -0.96
N TYR A 109 7.73 -4.22 -1.41
CA TYR A 109 6.69 -5.22 -1.23
C TYR A 109 7.28 -6.45 -0.55
N ARG A 110 6.52 -7.06 0.37
CA ARG A 110 6.83 -8.35 0.94
C ARG A 110 5.69 -9.32 0.63
N TYR A 111 6.04 -10.45 0.04
CA TYR A 111 5.16 -11.58 -0.12
C TYR A 111 5.55 -12.67 0.87
N VAL A 112 4.56 -13.23 1.58
CA VAL A 112 4.77 -14.31 2.55
C VAL A 112 4.16 -15.57 1.98
N LEU A 113 5.00 -16.57 1.72
CA LEU A 113 4.58 -17.91 1.32
C LEU A 113 4.64 -18.82 2.54
N VAL A 114 3.61 -19.60 2.76
CA VAL A 114 3.63 -20.68 3.76
C VAL A 114 4.36 -21.85 3.11
N ASP A 115 5.46 -22.30 3.74
CA ASP A 115 6.28 -23.42 3.30
C ASP A 115 5.77 -24.68 4.02
N GLU A 116 4.58 -25.14 3.64
CA GLU A 116 4.00 -26.36 4.17
C GLU A 116 4.48 -27.59 3.39
N PRO A 117 4.79 -28.70 4.06
CA PRO A 117 5.24 -29.94 3.42
C PRO A 117 4.14 -30.66 2.60
N PHE A 118 2.94 -30.10 2.52
CA PHE A 118 1.77 -30.70 1.85
C PHE A 118 1.73 -30.50 0.32
N CYS A 119 2.59 -29.67 -0.24
CA CYS A 119 2.78 -29.67 -1.70
C CYS A 119 3.85 -30.72 -2.02
N ASP A 120 3.50 -31.74 -2.81
CA ASP A 120 4.41 -32.78 -3.28
C ASP A 120 5.75 -32.18 -3.73
N GLY A 121 6.82 -32.34 -2.91
CA GLY A 121 8.16 -31.85 -3.20
C GLY A 121 8.57 -30.51 -2.60
N GLY A 122 7.67 -29.73 -1.94
CA GLY A 122 8.01 -28.42 -1.36
C GLY A 122 8.42 -27.37 -2.40
N VAL A 123 8.77 -26.16 -1.93
CA VAL A 123 9.29 -25.09 -2.80
C VAL A 123 10.78 -25.29 -3.04
N ASP A 124 11.19 -25.49 -4.30
CA ASP A 124 12.60 -25.50 -4.70
C ASP A 124 13.16 -24.06 -4.62
N LEU A 125 13.76 -23.75 -3.47
CA LEU A 125 14.30 -22.42 -3.17
C LEU A 125 15.38 -22.00 -4.17
N TYR A 126 16.20 -22.95 -4.64
CA TYR A 126 17.26 -22.65 -5.62
C TYR A 126 16.65 -22.19 -6.96
N LYS A 127 15.70 -22.96 -7.49
CA LYS A 127 15.00 -22.58 -8.73
C LYS A 127 14.24 -21.26 -8.58
N MET A 128 13.65 -21.01 -7.40
CA MET A 128 12.96 -19.76 -7.14
C MET A 128 13.92 -18.56 -7.15
N ILE A 129 15.12 -18.70 -6.54
CA ILE A 129 16.16 -17.67 -6.57
C ILE A 129 16.66 -17.45 -8.01
N GLU A 130 16.96 -18.52 -8.75
CA GLU A 130 17.41 -18.39 -10.13
C GLU A 130 16.34 -17.72 -11.02
N ALA A 131 15.08 -18.11 -10.89
CA ALA A 131 13.99 -17.50 -11.64
C ALA A 131 13.79 -16.02 -11.28
N SER A 132 14.00 -15.63 -10.02
CA SER A 132 13.83 -14.24 -9.58
C SER A 132 14.80 -13.27 -10.26
N LYS A 133 16.01 -13.73 -10.60
CA LYS A 133 17.03 -12.92 -11.27
C LYS A 133 16.56 -12.36 -12.61
N ILE A 134 15.68 -13.08 -13.30
CA ILE A 134 15.13 -12.69 -14.61
C ILE A 134 14.29 -11.42 -14.51
N PHE A 135 13.70 -11.13 -13.34
CA PHE A 135 12.84 -9.99 -13.13
C PHE A 135 13.59 -8.72 -12.71
N ILE A 136 14.86 -8.84 -12.28
CA ILE A 136 15.68 -7.70 -11.86
C ILE A 136 16.03 -6.86 -13.09
N GLY A 137 15.91 -5.54 -12.99
CA GLY A 137 16.12 -4.60 -14.08
C GLY A 137 14.83 -3.99 -14.60
N THR A 138 14.92 -3.38 -15.78
CA THR A 138 13.77 -2.72 -16.43
C THR A 138 13.16 -3.62 -17.49
N HIS A 139 11.94 -4.06 -17.27
CA HIS A 139 11.25 -5.00 -18.14
C HIS A 139 9.83 -4.54 -18.49
N ASN A 140 9.34 -5.04 -19.61
CA ASN A 140 7.94 -4.91 -20.00
C ASN A 140 7.13 -6.06 -19.39
N PHE A 141 6.36 -5.76 -18.35
CA PHE A 141 5.52 -6.73 -17.65
C PHE A 141 4.11 -6.86 -18.24
N HIS A 142 3.95 -6.66 -19.57
CA HIS A 142 2.63 -6.72 -20.21
C HIS A 142 1.88 -8.03 -19.92
N ASN A 143 2.58 -9.16 -19.98
CA ASN A 143 1.99 -10.48 -19.74
C ASN A 143 1.58 -10.74 -18.29
N PHE A 144 2.08 -9.93 -17.35
CA PHE A 144 1.74 -9.97 -15.90
C PHE A 144 0.73 -8.90 -15.50
N SER A 145 0.24 -8.09 -16.42
CA SER A 145 -0.66 -6.99 -16.13
C SER A 145 -2.02 -7.17 -16.81
N LYS A 146 -3.09 -6.69 -16.14
CA LYS A 146 -4.39 -6.54 -16.81
C LYS A 146 -4.23 -5.54 -17.95
N ARG A 147 -4.80 -5.84 -19.11
CA ARG A 147 -4.80 -4.95 -20.28
C ARG A 147 -5.38 -3.59 -19.88
N ASN A 148 -4.55 -2.56 -19.88
CA ASN A 148 -4.94 -1.17 -19.70
C ASN A 148 -4.05 -0.28 -20.57
N GLN A 149 -4.42 1.00 -20.69
CA GLN A 149 -3.71 1.97 -21.53
C GLN A 149 -2.37 2.47 -20.95
N ARG A 150 -1.90 1.91 -19.82
CA ARG A 150 -0.64 2.34 -19.19
C ARG A 150 0.53 1.51 -19.68
N THR A 151 1.66 2.14 -19.86
CA THR A 151 2.94 1.46 -20.17
C THR A 151 3.24 0.44 -19.07
N PRO A 152 3.35 -0.85 -19.40
CA PRO A 152 3.59 -1.92 -18.42
C PRO A 152 5.07 -2.04 -18.02
N THR A 153 5.94 -1.15 -18.49
CA THR A 153 7.36 -1.14 -18.17
C THR A 153 7.56 -0.75 -16.71
N ARG A 154 8.33 -1.55 -15.97
CA ARG A 154 8.70 -1.34 -14.57
C ARG A 154 10.16 -1.70 -14.37
N THR A 155 10.79 -1.05 -13.39
CA THR A 155 12.12 -1.40 -12.91
C THR A 155 12.00 -2.09 -11.57
N VAL A 156 12.53 -3.30 -11.48
CA VAL A 156 12.71 -4.04 -10.23
C VAL A 156 14.16 -3.89 -9.83
N SER A 157 14.41 -3.23 -8.70
CA SER A 157 15.78 -2.93 -8.24
C SER A 157 16.43 -4.13 -7.57
N ASP A 158 15.67 -4.92 -6.84
CA ASP A 158 16.18 -6.08 -6.10
C ASP A 158 15.03 -7.06 -5.80
N ILE A 159 15.36 -8.35 -5.63
CA ILE A 159 14.45 -9.39 -5.11
C ILE A 159 15.24 -10.22 -4.12
N LYS A 160 14.81 -10.23 -2.85
CA LYS A 160 15.39 -11.06 -1.78
C LYS A 160 14.44 -12.17 -1.40
N ILE A 161 14.95 -13.40 -1.41
CA ILE A 161 14.19 -14.58 -0.99
C ILE A 161 14.82 -15.12 0.30
N ILE A 162 14.04 -15.14 1.37
CA ILE A 162 14.52 -15.49 2.72
C ILE A 162 13.68 -16.65 3.24
N LYS A 163 14.31 -17.79 3.48
CA LYS A 163 13.68 -18.94 4.14
C LYS A 163 13.67 -18.75 5.66
N ARG A 164 12.52 -19.01 6.27
CA ARG A 164 12.30 -19.08 7.71
C ARG A 164 11.59 -20.39 8.04
N PRO A 165 11.58 -20.86 9.29
CA PRO A 165 10.80 -22.04 9.67
C PRO A 165 9.32 -21.87 9.27
N GLY A 166 8.82 -22.73 8.38
CA GLY A 166 7.45 -22.72 7.88
C GLY A 166 7.08 -21.58 6.92
N LEU A 167 8.01 -20.68 6.55
CA LEU A 167 7.72 -19.52 5.71
C LEU A 167 8.86 -19.23 4.73
N ILE A 168 8.49 -18.70 3.55
CA ILE A 168 9.41 -18.06 2.61
C ILE A 168 8.94 -16.62 2.43
N LEU A 169 9.87 -15.68 2.65
CA LEU A 169 9.63 -14.24 2.43
C LEU A 169 10.25 -13.86 1.09
N VAL A 170 9.48 -13.13 0.27
CA VAL A 170 9.95 -12.54 -0.99
C VAL A 170 9.79 -11.03 -0.89
N ASP A 171 10.91 -10.33 -0.87
CA ASP A 171 11.02 -8.88 -0.73
C ASP A 171 11.40 -8.23 -2.06
#